data_9b3fd93aa78579ff31a67dd9a7b466fc
#
_entry.id   9b3fd93aa78579ff31a67dd9a7b466fc
#
_cell.length_a   1.000
_cell.length_b   1.000
_cell.length_c   1.000
_cell.angle_alpha   90.00
_cell.angle_beta   90.00
_cell.angle_gamma   90.00
#
_symmetry.space_group_name_H-M   'P 1'
#
loop_
_entity.id
_entity.type
_entity.pdbx_description
1 polymer ?
#
loop_
_entity_poly.entity_id
_entity_poly.type
_entity_poly.pdbx_seq_one_letter_code
_entity_poly.pdbx_strand_id
1 'polypeptide(L)'
;MTRYLVERSFPEGLTIPTDDRGAKACLNVVDGNAQHDVTWVHSYVSPDHKMTYCVYDGPSPEAIRSAAETNGLPVTKITEVRVLDPYFYH
;
A
#
# COMPACT_ATOMS: atom_id res chain seq x y z
N MET A 1 -1.97 14.82 -5.79
CA MET A 1 -1.25 14.34 -4.60
C MET A 1 0.02 13.63 -4.99
N THR A 2 0.99 13.57 -4.09
CA THR A 2 2.25 12.87 -4.33
C THR A 2 2.06 11.37 -4.26
N ARG A 3 2.76 10.65 -5.11
CA ARG A 3 2.72 9.18 -5.16
C ARG A 3 3.91 8.59 -4.41
N TYR A 4 3.64 7.53 -3.66
CA TYR A 4 4.64 6.83 -2.84
C TYR A 4 4.62 5.33 -3.10
N LEU A 5 5.83 4.73 -3.11
CA LEU A 5 6.00 3.28 -3.09
C LEU A 5 6.33 2.87 -1.66
N VAL A 6 5.51 1.99 -1.10
CA VAL A 6 5.68 1.50 0.27
C VAL A 6 6.08 0.03 0.22
N GLU A 7 7.26 -0.26 0.73
CA GLU A 7 7.78 -1.62 0.84
C GLU A 7 7.46 -2.17 2.22
N ARG A 8 6.88 -3.37 2.26
CA ARG A 8 6.55 -4.06 3.52
C ARG A 8 7.13 -5.46 3.52
N SER A 9 7.66 -5.87 4.66
CA SER A 9 8.16 -7.22 4.88
C SER A 9 7.21 -7.99 5.80
N PHE A 10 6.84 -9.19 5.38
CA PHE A 10 6.01 -10.12 6.14
C PHE A 10 6.80 -11.41 6.33
N PRO A 11 7.63 -11.54 7.38
CA PRO A 11 8.52 -12.69 7.55
C PRO A 11 7.81 -14.05 7.54
N GLU A 12 6.56 -14.08 7.97
CA GLU A 12 5.75 -15.31 7.98
C GLU A 12 4.84 -15.46 6.76
N GLY A 13 4.96 -14.53 5.81
CA GLY A 13 4.15 -14.51 4.61
C GLY A 13 2.81 -13.82 4.82
N LEU A 14 2.36 -13.10 3.78
CA LEU A 14 1.06 -12.46 3.74
C LEU A 14 0.05 -13.42 3.12
N THR A 15 -1.05 -13.67 3.83
CA THR A 15 -2.15 -14.49 3.32
C THR A 15 -3.42 -13.65 3.24
N ILE A 16 -3.94 -13.49 2.02
CA ILE A 16 -5.23 -12.83 1.78
C ILE A 16 -6.16 -13.88 1.19
N PRO A 17 -7.26 -14.23 1.88
CA PRO A 17 -8.23 -15.17 1.35
C PRO A 17 -8.82 -14.68 0.02
N THR A 18 -9.15 -15.61 -0.87
CA THR A 18 -9.75 -15.31 -2.18
C THR A 18 -11.28 -15.36 -2.14
N ASP A 19 -11.85 -15.19 -0.98
CA ASP A 19 -13.29 -15.16 -0.73
C ASP A 19 -13.71 -13.79 -0.14
N ASP A 20 -14.94 -13.70 0.41
CA ASP A 20 -15.47 -12.47 0.99
C ASP A 20 -14.61 -11.91 2.12
N ARG A 21 -13.86 -12.75 2.85
CA ARG A 21 -12.95 -12.29 3.92
C ARG A 21 -11.77 -11.51 3.34
N GLY A 22 -11.25 -11.94 2.18
CA GLY A 22 -10.19 -11.21 1.49
C GLY A 22 -10.67 -9.86 0.97
N ALA A 23 -11.85 -9.80 0.36
CA ALA A 23 -12.47 -8.56 -0.09
C ALA A 23 -12.70 -7.59 1.07
N LYS A 24 -13.20 -8.09 2.20
CA LYS A 24 -13.43 -7.29 3.41
C LYS A 24 -12.13 -6.76 3.99
N ALA A 25 -11.06 -7.55 3.99
CA ALA A 25 -9.75 -7.10 4.45
C ALA A 25 -9.23 -5.92 3.61
N CYS A 26 -9.38 -5.99 2.29
CA CYS A 26 -9.00 -4.90 1.40
C CYS A 26 -9.83 -3.64 1.64
N LEU A 27 -11.14 -3.78 1.82
CA LEU A 27 -12.04 -2.65 2.12
C LEU A 27 -11.66 -1.98 3.45
N ASN A 28 -11.31 -2.75 4.47
CA ASN A 28 -10.87 -2.19 5.74
C ASN A 28 -9.60 -1.35 5.59
N VAL A 29 -8.66 -1.78 4.74
CA VAL A 29 -7.45 -1.00 4.45
C VAL A 29 -7.81 0.30 3.73
N VAL A 30 -8.70 0.25 2.75
CA VAL A 30 -9.17 1.46 2.04
C VAL A 30 -9.81 2.45 3.00
N ASP A 31 -10.66 1.98 3.90
CA ASP A 31 -11.32 2.83 4.90
C ASP A 31 -10.31 3.46 5.86
N GLY A 32 -9.32 2.70 6.33
CA GLY A 32 -8.25 3.21 7.19
C GLY A 32 -7.40 4.27 6.48
N ASN A 33 -7.11 4.07 5.21
CA ASN A 33 -6.36 5.03 4.39
C ASN A 33 -7.14 6.35 4.23
N ALA A 34 -8.44 6.26 4.00
CA ALA A 34 -9.29 7.44 3.81
C ALA A 34 -9.27 8.39 5.01
N GLN A 35 -9.09 7.89 6.23
CA GLN A 35 -8.98 8.70 7.45
C GLN A 35 -7.75 9.62 7.43
N HIS A 36 -6.77 9.36 6.58
CA HIS A 36 -5.51 10.11 6.48
C HIS A 36 -5.31 10.75 5.11
N ASP A 37 -6.37 10.85 4.30
CA ASP A 37 -6.32 11.36 2.92
C ASP A 37 -5.38 10.55 2.02
N VAL A 38 -5.24 9.26 2.31
CA VAL A 38 -4.37 8.34 1.56
C VAL A 38 -5.23 7.43 0.70
N THR A 39 -4.84 7.29 -0.57
CA THR A 39 -5.51 6.39 -1.52
C THR A 39 -4.58 5.25 -1.89
N TRP A 40 -5.05 4.03 -1.66
CA TRP A 40 -4.35 2.82 -2.12
C TRP A 40 -4.66 2.62 -3.60
N VAL A 41 -3.62 2.68 -4.44
CA VAL A 41 -3.77 2.53 -5.89
C VAL A 41 -3.76 1.05 -6.28
N HIS A 42 -2.68 0.36 -5.97
CA HIS A 42 -2.53 -1.09 -6.14
C HIS A 42 -1.27 -1.56 -5.42
N SER A 43 -1.08 -2.87 -5.36
CA SER A 43 0.10 -3.47 -4.76
C SER A 43 0.62 -4.61 -5.62
N TYR A 44 1.92 -4.85 -5.51
CA TYR A 44 2.59 -6.05 -6.03
C TYR A 44 2.99 -6.92 -4.85
N VAL A 45 2.81 -8.22 -4.99
CA VAL A 45 3.15 -9.20 -3.95
C VAL A 45 4.21 -10.14 -4.52
N SER A 46 5.29 -10.36 -3.77
CA SER A 46 6.34 -11.29 -4.21
C SER A 46 5.81 -12.73 -4.26
N PRO A 47 6.43 -13.63 -5.08
CA PRO A 47 5.96 -15.01 -5.20
C PRO A 47 5.92 -15.78 -3.88
N ASP A 48 6.83 -15.47 -2.94
CA ASP A 48 6.86 -16.10 -1.62
C ASP A 48 5.93 -15.44 -0.61
N HIS A 49 5.21 -14.37 -1.00
CA HIS A 49 4.30 -13.59 -0.17
C HIS A 49 4.95 -12.90 1.03
N LYS A 50 6.28 -12.76 1.01
CA LYS A 50 7.01 -12.14 2.13
C LYS A 50 7.28 -10.65 1.93
N MET A 51 7.13 -10.14 0.71
CA MET A 51 7.28 -8.72 0.41
C MET A 51 6.08 -8.20 -0.35
N THR A 52 5.67 -6.98 -0.02
CA THR A 52 4.71 -6.24 -0.84
C THR A 52 5.28 -4.89 -1.20
N TYR A 53 4.89 -4.43 -2.38
CA TYR A 53 5.27 -3.14 -2.95
C TYR A 53 3.97 -2.41 -3.26
N CYS A 54 3.58 -1.53 -2.35
CA CYS A 54 2.26 -0.89 -2.41
C CYS A 54 2.38 0.53 -2.94
N VAL A 55 1.54 0.90 -3.88
CA VAL A 55 1.50 2.23 -4.47
C VAL A 55 0.35 3.01 -3.85
N TYR A 56 0.67 4.19 -3.30
CA TYR A 56 -0.30 5.08 -2.65
C TYR A 56 -0.18 6.50 -3.19
N ASP A 57 -1.30 7.23 -3.16
CA ASP A 57 -1.31 8.68 -3.28
C ASP A 57 -1.63 9.27 -1.92
N GLY A 58 -0.88 10.28 -1.51
CA GLY A 58 -1.08 10.91 -0.21
C GLY A 58 -0.40 12.27 -0.11
N PRO A 59 -0.72 13.06 0.93
CA PRO A 59 -0.18 14.41 1.09
C PRO A 59 1.27 14.43 1.58
N SER A 60 1.72 13.39 2.27
CA SER A 60 3.07 13.33 2.85
C SER A 60 3.43 11.89 3.24
N PRO A 61 4.73 11.59 3.44
CA PRO A 61 5.14 10.28 3.97
C PRO A 61 4.57 10.01 5.35
N GLU A 62 4.40 11.03 6.17
CA GLU A 62 3.84 10.92 7.52
C GLU A 62 2.38 10.45 7.47
N ALA A 63 1.59 10.94 6.51
CA ALA A 63 0.22 10.48 6.31
C ALA A 63 0.19 8.99 5.93
N ILE A 64 1.12 8.54 5.09
CA ILE A 64 1.26 7.13 4.71
C ILE A 64 1.60 6.28 5.95
N ARG A 65 2.52 6.73 6.79
CA ARG A 65 2.89 6.03 8.04
C ARG A 65 1.70 5.95 9.00
N SER A 66 0.97 7.04 9.15
CA SER A 66 -0.21 7.08 10.03
C SER A 66 -1.30 6.13 9.53
N ALA A 67 -1.54 6.08 8.24
CA ALA A 67 -2.48 5.14 7.64
C ALA A 67 -2.05 3.70 7.88
N ALA A 68 -0.76 3.39 7.73
CA ALA A 68 -0.21 2.06 7.99
C ALA A 68 -0.41 1.66 9.45
N GLU A 69 -0.18 2.56 10.40
CA GLU A 69 -0.43 2.31 11.83
C GLU A 69 -1.90 2.02 12.08
N THR A 70 -2.80 2.82 11.51
CA THR A 70 -4.25 2.61 11.63
C THR A 70 -4.65 1.22 11.14
N ASN A 71 -4.04 0.75 10.05
CA ASN A 71 -4.32 -0.55 9.46
C ASN A 71 -3.53 -1.70 10.09
N GLY A 72 -2.62 -1.42 11.02
CA GLY A 72 -1.77 -2.44 11.64
C GLY A 72 -0.77 -3.07 10.67
N LEU A 73 -0.29 -2.31 9.69
CA LEU A 73 0.62 -2.81 8.66
C LEU A 73 2.06 -2.33 8.92
N PRO A 74 3.06 -3.21 8.70
CA PRO A 74 4.46 -2.80 8.83
C PRO A 74 4.87 -1.91 7.66
N VAL A 75 5.85 -1.03 7.89
CA VAL A 75 6.47 -0.23 6.84
C VAL A 75 7.98 -0.42 6.92
N THR A 76 8.58 -0.96 5.87
CA THR A 76 10.02 -1.13 5.77
C THR A 76 10.66 0.11 5.14
N LYS A 77 10.05 0.62 4.07
CA LYS A 77 10.58 1.77 3.35
C LYS A 77 9.45 2.51 2.63
N ILE A 78 9.52 3.83 2.61
CA ILE A 78 8.64 4.69 1.81
C ILE A 78 9.51 5.50 0.86
N THR A 79 9.20 5.47 -0.44
CA THR A 79 9.91 6.21 -1.47
C THR A 79 8.93 7.05 -2.28
N GLU A 80 9.19 8.35 -2.41
CA GLU A 80 8.45 9.18 -3.34
C GLU A 80 8.76 8.73 -4.76
N VAL A 81 7.74 8.53 -5.58
CA VAL A 81 7.90 8.02 -6.94
C VAL A 81 7.05 8.83 -7.91
N ARG A 82 7.41 8.74 -9.19
CA ARG A 82 6.61 9.28 -10.29
C ARG A 82 6.40 8.17 -11.31
N VAL A 83 5.26 8.23 -11.98
CA VAL A 83 4.96 7.27 -13.04
C VAL A 83 5.80 7.59 -14.27
N LEU A 84 6.48 6.57 -14.78
CA LEU A 84 7.12 6.60 -16.09
C LEU A 84 6.41 5.55 -16.94
N ASP A 85 5.59 6.02 -17.86
CA ASP A 85 4.78 5.15 -18.72
C ASP A 85 5.25 5.35 -20.16
N PRO A 86 5.48 4.29 -20.94
CA PRO A 86 5.97 4.43 -22.33
C PRO A 86 5.00 5.17 -23.24
N TYR A 87 3.71 5.22 -22.91
CA TYR A 87 2.69 5.89 -23.70
C TYR A 87 2.35 7.29 -23.18
N PHE A 88 2.60 7.57 -21.91
CA PHE A 88 2.27 8.82 -21.24
C PHE A 88 3.48 9.30 -20.46
N TYR A 89 4.48 9.73 -21.19
CA TYR A 89 5.71 10.22 -20.60
C TYR A 89 5.50 11.62 -20.01
N HIS A 90 5.74 11.73 -18.72
CA HIS A 90 5.60 13.02 -18.02
C HIS A 90 6.85 13.38 -17.25
#